data_561bb0ec30801c67e01c95d9f7e3b400
#
_entry.id   561bb0ec30801c67e01c95d9f7e3b400
#
_cell.length_a   1.000
_cell.length_b   1.000
_cell.length_c   1.000
_cell.angle_alpha   90.00
_cell.angle_beta   90.00
_cell.angle_gamma   90.00
#
_symmetry.space_group_name_H-M   'P 1'
#
loop_
_entity.id
_entity.type
_entity.pdbx_description
1 polymer ?
#
loop_
_entity_poly.entity_id
_entity_poly.type
_entity_poly.pdbx_seq_one_letter_code
_entity_poly.pdbx_strand_id
1 'polypeptide(L)'
;MAYKLEFSKRFDKQFSKLDKSTQRYLFNWLIKNVDNVENPRYSGKSLTGNKTGLWRYRIGNYRVIAVINDHRCVILALEVGHRKDIYK
;
A
#
# COMPACT_ATOMS: atom_id res chain seq x y z
N MET A 1 -11.42 -9.28 13.15
CA MET A 1 -10.45 -10.17 12.52
C MET A 1 -9.36 -9.34 11.88
N ALA A 2 -8.14 -9.83 11.91
CA ALA A 2 -7.01 -9.10 11.34
C ALA A 2 -6.97 -9.22 9.82
N TYR A 3 -6.58 -8.15 9.15
CA TYR A 3 -6.41 -8.12 7.71
C TYR A 3 -4.99 -8.51 7.35
N LYS A 4 -4.85 -9.33 6.32
CA LYS A 4 -3.54 -9.79 5.85
C LYS A 4 -3.10 -8.96 4.66
N LEU A 5 -1.84 -8.50 4.69
CA LEU A 5 -1.25 -7.75 3.59
C LEU A 5 -0.74 -8.71 2.52
N GLU A 6 -1.12 -8.45 1.27
CA GLU A 6 -0.65 -9.19 0.12
C GLU A 6 -0.15 -8.20 -0.93
N PHE A 7 0.68 -8.66 -1.85
CA PHE A 7 1.28 -7.82 -2.86
C PHE A 7 0.95 -8.32 -4.26
N SER A 8 0.58 -7.40 -5.16
CA SER A 8 0.36 -7.75 -6.55
C SER A 8 1.70 -7.92 -7.27
N LYS A 9 1.67 -8.54 -8.45
CA LYS A 9 2.87 -8.67 -9.28
C LYS A 9 3.41 -7.30 -9.69
N ARG A 10 2.52 -6.36 -9.98
CA ARG A 10 2.91 -5.00 -10.33
C ARG A 10 3.64 -4.33 -9.17
N PHE A 11 3.11 -4.48 -7.96
CA PHE A 11 3.77 -3.95 -6.76
C PHE A 11 5.16 -4.53 -6.62
N ASP A 12 5.29 -5.85 -6.71
CA ASP A 12 6.58 -6.52 -6.57
C ASP A 12 7.59 -6.00 -7.58
N LYS A 13 7.17 -5.80 -8.81
CA LYS A 13 8.03 -5.30 -9.87
C LYS A 13 8.49 -3.87 -9.59
N GLN A 14 7.57 -3.01 -9.19
CA GLN A 14 7.89 -1.62 -8.84
C GLN A 14 8.80 -1.55 -7.62
N PHE A 15 8.50 -2.35 -6.61
CA PHE A 15 9.25 -2.40 -5.37
C PHE A 15 10.70 -2.85 -5.61
N SER A 16 10.88 -3.84 -6.48
CA SER A 16 12.22 -4.37 -6.77
C SER A 16 13.14 -3.34 -7.43
N LYS A 17 12.58 -2.29 -8.02
CA LYS A 17 13.36 -1.22 -8.66
C LYS A 17 13.82 -0.14 -7.69
N LEU A 18 13.33 -0.17 -6.46
CA LEU A 18 13.72 0.81 -5.45
C LEU A 18 15.06 0.40 -4.85
N ASP A 19 15.79 1.38 -4.31
CA ASP A 19 17.04 1.07 -3.63
C ASP A 19 16.76 0.29 -2.34
N LYS A 20 17.76 -0.41 -1.85
CA LYS A 20 17.61 -1.33 -0.71
C LYS A 20 17.15 -0.63 0.56
N SER A 21 17.67 0.57 0.83
CA SER A 21 17.27 1.30 2.03
C SER A 21 15.81 1.73 1.97
N THR A 22 15.35 2.15 0.79
CA THR A 22 13.94 2.52 0.59
C THR A 22 13.04 1.29 0.73
N GLN A 23 13.43 0.16 0.14
CA GLN A 23 12.68 -1.09 0.27
C GLN A 23 12.51 -1.46 1.75
N ARG A 24 13.60 -1.41 2.52
CA ARG A 24 13.56 -1.74 3.94
C ARG A 24 12.65 -0.80 4.72
N TYR A 25 12.75 0.49 4.44
CA TYR A 25 11.93 1.50 5.10
C TYR A 25 10.44 1.27 4.83
N LEU A 26 10.07 1.09 3.57
CA LEU A 26 8.68 0.87 3.18
C LEU A 26 8.14 -0.43 3.73
N PHE A 27 8.92 -1.51 3.62
CA PHE A 27 8.49 -2.82 4.08
C PHE A 27 8.26 -2.83 5.59
N ASN A 28 9.18 -2.26 6.36
CA ASN A 28 9.03 -2.19 7.81
C ASN A 28 7.79 -1.39 8.21
N TRP A 29 7.54 -0.29 7.50
CA TRP A 29 6.35 0.52 7.78
C TRP A 29 5.06 -0.26 7.49
N LEU A 30 5.02 -0.96 6.35
CA LEU A 30 3.86 -1.76 5.96
C LEU A 30 3.60 -2.89 6.94
N ILE A 31 4.63 -3.60 7.36
CA ILE A 31 4.49 -4.69 8.32
C ILE A 31 3.98 -4.17 9.67
N LYS A 32 4.48 -3.02 10.10
CA LYS A 32 4.07 -2.45 11.38
C LYS A 32 2.67 -1.86 11.37
N ASN A 33 2.28 -1.21 10.27
CA ASN A 33 1.07 -0.38 10.25
C ASN A 33 -0.08 -0.94 9.40
N VAL A 34 0.19 -1.89 8.52
CA VAL A 34 -0.81 -2.38 7.58
C VAL A 34 -1.04 -3.87 7.70
N ASP A 35 0.02 -4.65 7.87
CA ASP A 35 -0.12 -6.10 7.97
C ASP A 35 -0.66 -6.49 9.34
N ASN A 36 -1.59 -7.43 9.34
CA ASN A 36 -2.17 -8.01 10.55
C ASN A 36 -2.86 -6.97 11.44
N VAL A 37 -3.50 -5.98 10.83
CA VAL A 37 -4.24 -4.94 11.56
C VAL A 37 -5.72 -5.25 11.59
N GLU A 38 -6.41 -4.81 12.63
CA GLU A 38 -7.86 -4.99 12.72
C GLU A 38 -8.61 -3.99 11.88
N ASN A 39 -8.10 -2.76 11.78
CA ASN A 39 -8.71 -1.72 10.98
C ASN A 39 -7.72 -1.21 9.93
N PRO A 40 -7.84 -1.70 8.68
CA PRO A 40 -6.91 -1.29 7.61
C PRO A 40 -7.08 0.18 7.19
N ARG A 41 -8.17 0.81 7.61
CA ARG A 41 -8.45 2.21 7.28
C ARG A 41 -8.04 3.17 8.38
N TYR A 42 -7.35 2.68 9.40
CA TYR A 42 -6.84 3.52 10.47
C TYR A 42 -5.83 4.54 9.96
N SER A 43 -4.97 4.13 9.03
CA SER A 43 -4.03 5.03 8.37
C SER A 43 -4.35 5.11 6.89
N GLY A 44 -3.89 6.17 6.22
CA GLY A 44 -4.12 6.37 4.80
C GLY A 44 -5.42 7.13 4.52
N LYS A 45 -5.78 7.17 3.24
CA LYS A 45 -6.98 7.87 2.77
C LYS A 45 -7.57 7.16 1.56
N SER A 46 -8.88 7.32 1.38
CA SER A 46 -9.55 6.86 0.17
C SER A 46 -9.18 7.78 -1.01
N LEU A 47 -9.15 7.18 -2.19
CA LEU A 47 -8.91 7.94 -3.42
C LEU A 47 -10.23 8.29 -4.09
N THR A 48 -10.20 9.37 -4.86
CA THR A 48 -11.38 9.88 -5.57
C THR A 48 -11.13 9.90 -7.08
N GLY A 49 -12.16 10.27 -7.83
CA GLY A 49 -12.06 10.34 -9.29
C GLY A 49 -11.86 8.96 -9.91
N ASN A 50 -10.92 8.86 -10.83
CA ASN A 50 -10.65 7.62 -11.55
C ASN A 50 -10.20 6.47 -10.66
N LYS A 51 -9.76 6.78 -9.46
CA LYS A 51 -9.24 5.78 -8.53
C LYS A 51 -10.19 5.52 -7.35
N THR A 52 -11.45 5.88 -7.52
CA THR A 52 -12.48 5.61 -6.51
C THR A 52 -12.53 4.13 -6.15
N GLY A 53 -12.59 3.84 -4.85
CA GLY A 53 -12.60 2.47 -4.36
C GLY A 53 -11.23 1.95 -3.96
N LEU A 54 -10.19 2.72 -4.22
CA LEU A 54 -8.84 2.37 -3.81
C LEU A 54 -8.44 3.13 -2.56
N TRP A 55 -7.44 2.61 -1.87
CA TRP A 55 -6.93 3.19 -0.63
C TRP A 55 -5.45 3.55 -0.82
N ARG A 56 -5.03 4.65 -0.21
CA ARG A 56 -3.65 5.11 -0.31
C ARG A 56 -2.99 5.15 1.06
N TYR A 57 -1.82 4.53 1.15
CA TYR A 57 -0.96 4.68 2.32
C TYR A 57 0.21 5.60 1.97
N ARG A 58 0.42 6.60 2.78
CA ARG A 58 1.49 7.56 2.60
C ARG A 58 2.65 7.23 3.52
N ILE A 59 3.82 6.99 2.92
CA ILE A 59 5.02 6.60 3.67
C ILE A 59 6.16 7.50 3.23
N GLY A 60 6.38 8.61 3.97
CA GLY A 60 7.34 9.62 3.56
C GLY A 60 6.96 10.22 2.22
N ASN A 61 7.87 10.18 1.25
CA ASN A 61 7.63 10.66 -0.10
C ASN A 61 7.06 9.60 -1.03
N TYR A 62 6.73 8.42 -0.50
CA TYR A 62 6.20 7.31 -1.29
C TYR A 62 4.74 7.10 -1.02
N ARG A 63 4.08 6.46 -1.99
CA ARG A 63 2.66 6.10 -1.90
C ARG A 63 2.51 4.64 -2.22
N VAL A 64 1.67 3.96 -1.46
CA VAL A 64 1.23 2.60 -1.75
C VAL A 64 -0.26 2.67 -2.01
N ILE A 65 -0.68 2.20 -3.18
CA ILE A 65 -2.10 2.12 -3.55
C ILE A 65 -2.54 0.69 -3.33
N ALA A 66 -3.66 0.53 -2.65
CA ALA A 66 -4.15 -0.79 -2.27
C ALA A 66 -5.65 -0.89 -2.44
N VAL A 67 -6.13 -2.12 -2.54
CA VAL A 67 -7.55 -2.42 -2.45
C VAL A 67 -7.78 -3.21 -1.16
N ILE A 68 -8.80 -2.82 -0.42
CA ILE A 68 -9.16 -3.47 0.84
C ILE A 68 -10.37 -4.36 0.59
N ASN A 69 -10.21 -5.66 0.78
CA ASN A 69 -11.28 -6.64 0.61
C ASN A 69 -11.78 -7.06 1.98
N ASP A 70 -12.92 -6.52 2.38
CA ASP A 70 -13.47 -6.77 3.71
C ASP A 70 -14.01 -8.19 3.86
N HIS A 71 -14.47 -8.81 2.79
CA HIS A 71 -14.96 -10.19 2.85
C HIS A 71 -13.84 -11.17 3.15
N ARG A 72 -12.67 -10.94 2.58
CA ARG A 72 -11.52 -11.83 2.75
C ARG A 72 -10.57 -11.37 3.83
N CYS A 73 -10.78 -10.18 4.37
CA CYS A 73 -9.84 -9.54 5.32
C CYS A 73 -8.44 -9.48 4.73
N VAL A 74 -8.35 -8.95 3.51
CA VAL A 74 -7.09 -8.83 2.76
C VAL A 74 -6.90 -7.39 2.32
N ILE A 75 -5.68 -6.90 2.44
CA ILE A 75 -5.23 -5.63 1.88
C ILE A 75 -4.27 -5.99 0.76
N LEU A 76 -4.68 -5.77 -0.48
CA LEU A 76 -3.82 -6.07 -1.64
C LEU A 76 -3.13 -4.79 -2.10
N ALA A 77 -1.81 -4.74 -1.90
CA ALA A 77 -1.01 -3.61 -2.38
C ALA A 77 -0.81 -3.74 -3.89
N LEU A 78 -1.33 -2.78 -4.63
CA LEU A 78 -1.35 -2.80 -6.09
C LEU A 78 -0.16 -2.09 -6.72
N GLU A 79 0.23 -0.95 -6.15
CA GLU A 79 1.26 -0.10 -6.71
C GLU A 79 2.05 0.56 -5.59
N VAL A 80 3.33 0.82 -5.86
CA VAL A 80 4.19 1.63 -5.00
C VAL A 80 5.04 2.54 -5.88
N GLY A 81 5.24 3.77 -5.44
CA GLY A 81 6.09 4.69 -6.16
C GLY A 81 6.24 6.00 -5.43
N HIS A 82 7.15 6.83 -5.95
CA HIS A 82 7.32 8.18 -5.44
C HIS A 82 6.07 8.99 -5.74
N ARG A 83 5.70 9.91 -4.83
CA ARG A 83 4.46 10.69 -4.98
C ARG A 83 4.34 11.39 -6.33
N LYS A 84 5.47 11.78 -6.93
CA LYS A 84 5.47 12.45 -8.24
C LYS A 84 5.09 11.51 -9.37
N ASP A 85 5.35 10.23 -9.23
CA ASP A 85 5.14 9.25 -10.30
C ASP A 85 3.75 8.64 -10.27
N ILE A 86 3.19 8.46 -9.08
CA ILE A 86 1.89 7.82 -8.92
C ILE A 86 0.72 8.70 -9.37
N TYR A 87 0.88 10.02 -9.27
CA TYR A 87 -0.20 10.96 -9.58
C TYR A 87 -0.06 11.66 -10.93
N LYS A 88 0.73 11.11 -11.81
CA LYS A 88 0.80 11.63 -13.17
C LYS A 88 -0.42 11.29 -13.98
#